data_f14073d37206a8a4f6c43ada8242358f
#
_entry.id   f14073d37206a8a4f6c43ada8242358f
#
_cell.length_a   1.000
_cell.length_b   1.000
_cell.length_c   1.000
_cell.angle_alpha   90.00
_cell.angle_beta   90.00
_cell.angle_gamma   90.00
#
_symmetry.space_group_name_H-M   'P 1'
#
loop_
_entity.id
_entity.type
_entity.pdbx_description
1 polymer ?
#
loop_
_entity_poly.entity_id
_entity_poly.type
_entity_poly.pdbx_seq_one_letter_code
_entity_poly.pdbx_strand_id
1 'polypeptide(L)'
;MPNREALTEYNRFLSTLFIDVATLEVPKLVTTKRNKKGQEVRRVVRTTQDNKFVRRIFYRGSWELGGRFHGGFWQQLPKSYREHIRINDQPTVEVDYSGLHPALAYALQGATPPADPYTLDLNALNLPPELQRTLVKRLVLDAINAKDRKSAFKALRDYANSTGLTGAFKELDVPVTLTDTLLDDILFAFEEANPAIQGYIGSDSGVELMAVDGRITDRLIRSFTERAKPILTVHDSYIVLYEDERLLKDEMIKAAEAETGSTSFRMTVESLSPAQVNALRDPLDPKRLHDGYTALASKTTPADGYLRRWERYKRWSDSRYL
;
A
#
# COMPACT_ATOMS: atom_id res chain seq x y z
N MET A 1 10.52 -1.38 -24.50
CA MET A 1 9.91 -2.25 -23.49
C MET A 1 10.29 -1.72 -22.11
N PRO A 2 9.37 -1.65 -21.14
CA PRO A 2 9.75 -1.34 -19.77
C PRO A 2 10.80 -2.36 -19.32
N ASN A 3 11.80 -1.90 -18.61
CA ASN A 3 13.08 -2.59 -18.35
C ASN A 3 12.91 -4.00 -17.76
N ARG A 4 12.93 -5.01 -18.63
CA ARG A 4 12.82 -6.43 -18.28
C ARG A 4 14.03 -6.90 -17.46
N GLU A 5 15.20 -6.33 -17.71
CA GLU A 5 16.46 -6.69 -17.04
C GLU A 5 16.40 -6.34 -15.55
N ALA A 6 16.04 -5.09 -15.21
CA ALA A 6 15.94 -4.67 -13.82
C ALA A 6 14.95 -5.52 -13.01
N LEU A 7 13.81 -5.88 -13.60
CA LEU A 7 12.85 -6.77 -12.95
C LEU A 7 13.40 -8.19 -12.79
N THR A 8 14.20 -8.67 -13.75
CA THR A 8 14.85 -9.97 -13.66
C THR A 8 15.89 -9.98 -12.55
N GLU A 9 16.72 -8.92 -12.44
CA GLU A 9 17.70 -8.76 -11.37
C GLU A 9 17.03 -8.66 -10.00
N TYR A 10 15.98 -7.86 -9.89
CA TYR A 10 15.19 -7.75 -8.67
C TYR A 10 14.64 -9.12 -8.23
N ASN A 11 14.01 -9.87 -9.12
CA ASN A 11 13.51 -11.21 -8.80
C ASN A 11 14.63 -12.19 -8.43
N ARG A 12 15.80 -12.09 -9.10
CA ARG A 12 16.98 -12.87 -8.73
C ARG A 12 17.44 -12.51 -7.31
N PHE A 13 17.53 -11.22 -6.99
CA PHE A 13 17.88 -10.75 -5.67
C PHE A 13 16.88 -11.24 -4.61
N LEU A 14 15.57 -11.07 -4.83
CA LEU A 14 14.54 -11.60 -3.92
C LEU A 14 14.68 -13.11 -3.68
N SER A 15 15.11 -13.88 -4.70
CA SER A 15 15.26 -15.32 -4.57
C SER A 15 16.39 -15.71 -3.59
N THR A 16 17.38 -14.83 -3.39
CA THR A 16 18.50 -15.04 -2.45
C THR A 16 18.17 -14.67 -1.01
N LEU A 17 17.05 -14.03 -0.74
CA LEU A 17 16.68 -13.58 0.59
C LEU A 17 15.77 -14.60 1.28
N PHE A 18 15.90 -14.74 2.59
CA PHE A 18 14.88 -15.37 3.42
C PHE A 18 13.82 -14.33 3.77
N ILE A 19 12.62 -14.49 3.23
CA ILE A 19 11.48 -13.60 3.52
C ILE A 19 10.37 -14.47 4.11
N ASP A 20 9.95 -14.18 5.34
CA ASP A 20 8.92 -14.98 6.01
C ASP A 20 8.17 -14.13 7.05
N VAL A 21 7.05 -14.65 7.52
CA VAL A 21 6.24 -14.06 8.59
C VAL A 21 6.59 -14.75 9.91
N ALA A 22 7.20 -14.02 10.82
CA ALA A 22 7.79 -14.59 12.03
C ALA A 22 6.77 -15.24 12.97
N THR A 23 5.51 -14.83 12.95
CA THR A 23 4.44 -15.38 13.80
C THR A 23 3.81 -16.66 13.27
N LEU A 24 4.17 -17.12 12.07
CA LEU A 24 3.54 -18.30 11.48
C LEU A 24 4.28 -19.61 11.83
N GLU A 25 3.59 -20.53 12.47
CA GLU A 25 4.12 -21.88 12.74
C GLU A 25 4.36 -22.67 11.44
N VAL A 26 3.45 -22.57 10.48
CA VAL A 26 3.58 -23.17 9.15
C VAL A 26 3.63 -22.07 8.07
N PRO A 27 4.32 -22.28 6.92
CA PRO A 27 4.50 -21.26 5.90
C PRO A 27 3.22 -21.03 5.06
N LYS A 28 2.11 -20.80 5.75
CA LYS A 28 0.81 -20.47 5.15
C LYS A 28 -0.07 -19.74 6.15
N LEU A 29 -0.78 -18.73 5.66
CA LEU A 29 -1.86 -18.07 6.38
C LEU A 29 -3.20 -18.52 5.80
N VAL A 30 -4.13 -18.89 6.66
CA VAL A 30 -5.50 -19.22 6.29
C VAL A 30 -6.41 -18.13 6.83
N THR A 31 -7.12 -17.46 5.95
CA THR A 31 -8.11 -16.43 6.31
C THR A 31 -9.47 -16.78 5.72
N THR A 32 -10.52 -16.30 6.33
CA THR A 32 -11.88 -16.41 5.81
C THR A 32 -12.33 -15.05 5.31
N LYS A 33 -12.86 -14.97 4.11
CA LYS A 33 -13.49 -13.77 3.55
C LYS A 33 -14.90 -14.10 3.07
N ARG A 34 -15.81 -13.14 3.18
CA ARG A 34 -17.12 -13.27 2.54
C ARG A 34 -17.03 -12.88 1.06
N ASN A 35 -17.57 -13.72 0.19
CA ASN A 35 -17.69 -13.43 -1.23
C ASN A 35 -18.86 -12.45 -1.50
N LYS A 36 -19.04 -12.03 -2.76
CA LYS A 36 -20.13 -11.15 -3.18
C LYS A 36 -21.56 -11.69 -2.90
N LYS A 37 -21.66 -13.01 -2.63
CA LYS A 37 -22.93 -13.69 -2.29
C LYS A 37 -23.09 -13.87 -0.76
N GLY A 38 -22.22 -13.24 0.06
CA GLY A 38 -22.25 -13.35 1.52
C GLY A 38 -21.73 -14.68 2.09
N GLN A 39 -21.25 -15.59 1.24
CA GLN A 39 -20.74 -16.91 1.67
C GLN A 39 -19.30 -16.77 2.16
N GLU A 40 -18.96 -17.50 3.22
CA GLU A 40 -17.58 -17.57 3.70
C GLU A 40 -16.72 -18.40 2.73
N VAL A 41 -15.65 -17.77 2.25
CA VAL A 41 -14.66 -18.42 1.38
C VAL A 41 -13.32 -18.44 2.08
N ARG A 42 -12.76 -19.64 2.23
CA ARG A 42 -11.43 -19.84 2.78
C ARG A 42 -10.37 -19.40 1.76
N ARG A 43 -9.48 -18.50 2.16
CA ARG A 43 -8.32 -18.07 1.39
C ARG A 43 -7.05 -18.57 2.05
N VAL A 44 -6.17 -19.16 1.27
CA VAL A 44 -4.85 -19.61 1.72
C VAL A 44 -3.78 -18.77 1.04
N VAL A 45 -2.95 -18.09 1.82
CA VAL A 45 -1.75 -17.41 1.35
C VAL A 45 -0.55 -18.25 1.75
N ARG A 46 0.20 -18.74 0.77
CA ARG A 46 1.43 -19.50 0.99
C ARG A 46 2.59 -18.52 1.13
N THR A 47 3.31 -18.56 2.26
CA THR A 47 4.47 -17.72 2.56
C THR A 47 5.78 -18.48 2.33
N THR A 48 5.79 -19.36 1.35
CA THR A 48 6.94 -20.19 1.00
C THR A 48 7.98 -19.41 0.19
N GLN A 49 9.25 -19.84 0.25
CA GLN A 49 10.37 -19.14 -0.38
C GLN A 49 10.31 -19.12 -1.92
N ASP A 50 9.53 -19.96 -2.53
CA ASP A 50 9.24 -20.00 -3.97
C ASP A 50 8.14 -18.99 -4.38
N ASN A 51 7.38 -18.43 -3.42
CA ASN A 51 6.31 -17.47 -3.70
C ASN A 51 6.75 -16.00 -3.54
N LYS A 52 7.91 -15.65 -4.08
CA LYS A 52 8.52 -14.31 -4.00
C LYS A 52 8.57 -13.58 -5.35
N PHE A 53 8.15 -14.23 -6.42
CA PHE A 53 8.24 -13.69 -7.77
C PHE A 53 7.28 -12.52 -7.99
N VAL A 54 7.81 -11.42 -8.55
CA VAL A 54 7.07 -10.20 -8.87
C VAL A 54 7.06 -9.98 -10.38
N ARG A 55 5.94 -9.52 -10.90
CA ARG A 55 5.73 -9.18 -12.31
C ARG A 55 5.05 -7.82 -12.46
N ARG A 56 5.25 -7.13 -13.56
CA ARG A 56 4.48 -5.94 -13.94
C ARG A 56 3.25 -6.34 -14.73
N ILE A 57 2.12 -5.70 -14.46
CA ILE A 57 0.86 -5.93 -15.17
C ILE A 57 0.43 -4.63 -15.83
N PHE A 58 0.32 -4.68 -17.15
CA PHE A 58 -0.15 -3.58 -17.98
C PHE A 58 -1.57 -3.87 -18.47
N TYR A 59 -2.31 -2.83 -18.80
CA TYR A 59 -3.70 -2.94 -19.17
C TYR A 59 -3.95 -2.51 -20.61
N ARG A 60 -5.04 -2.98 -21.20
CA ARG A 60 -5.55 -2.57 -22.51
C ARG A 60 -4.51 -2.69 -23.64
N GLY A 61 -3.57 -3.62 -23.53
CA GLY A 61 -2.52 -3.82 -24.55
C GLY A 61 -1.51 -2.67 -24.68
N SER A 62 -1.46 -1.75 -23.73
CA SER A 62 -0.58 -0.58 -23.73
C SER A 62 0.44 -0.65 -22.61
N TRP A 63 1.70 -0.29 -22.90
CA TRP A 63 2.75 -0.12 -21.90
C TRP A 63 2.62 1.20 -21.10
N GLU A 64 1.71 2.07 -21.51
CA GLU A 64 1.44 3.37 -20.87
C GLU A 64 0.28 3.29 -19.88
N LEU A 65 -0.38 2.14 -19.74
CA LEU A 65 -1.54 1.95 -18.87
C LEU A 65 -1.30 0.84 -17.85
N GLY A 66 -1.52 1.14 -16.57
CA GLY A 66 -1.26 0.21 -15.48
C GLY A 66 0.23 0.15 -15.14
N GLY A 67 0.87 -1.02 -15.27
CA GLY A 67 2.31 -1.18 -15.02
C GLY A 67 2.69 -1.33 -13.55
N ARG A 68 1.73 -1.56 -12.66
CA ARG A 68 1.98 -1.90 -11.24
C ARG A 68 2.65 -3.25 -11.10
N PHE A 69 3.41 -3.39 -10.03
CA PHE A 69 4.10 -4.62 -9.66
C PHE A 69 3.18 -5.52 -8.84
N HIS A 70 3.04 -6.76 -9.27
CA HIS A 70 2.17 -7.76 -8.65
C HIS A 70 2.92 -9.06 -8.41
N GLY A 71 2.66 -9.68 -7.27
CA GLY A 71 3.25 -10.96 -6.88
C GLY A 71 4.00 -10.85 -5.56
N GLY A 72 4.64 -11.96 -5.16
CA GLY A 72 5.12 -12.11 -3.82
C GLY A 72 3.97 -12.28 -2.82
N PHE A 73 4.17 -13.17 -1.85
CA PHE A 73 3.12 -13.50 -0.89
C PHE A 73 2.73 -12.32 0.01
N TRP A 74 3.65 -11.38 0.25
CA TRP A 74 3.44 -10.24 1.14
C TRP A 74 2.30 -9.32 0.68
N GLN A 75 2.09 -9.18 -0.63
CA GLN A 75 0.96 -8.41 -1.16
C GLN A 75 -0.41 -9.03 -0.86
N GLN A 76 -0.44 -10.32 -0.54
CA GLN A 76 -1.68 -11.03 -0.24
C GLN A 76 -1.98 -11.10 1.26
N LEU A 77 -1.03 -10.73 2.10
CA LEU A 77 -1.18 -10.73 3.55
C LEU A 77 -2.05 -9.54 4.02
N PRO A 78 -2.90 -9.74 5.03
CA PRO A 78 -3.48 -8.64 5.78
C PRO A 78 -2.38 -7.77 6.41
N LYS A 79 -2.65 -6.47 6.59
CA LYS A 79 -1.72 -5.52 7.20
C LYS A 79 -1.19 -6.01 8.57
N SER A 80 -2.06 -6.57 9.40
CA SER A 80 -1.70 -7.15 10.71
C SER A 80 -0.70 -8.31 10.66
N TYR A 81 -0.47 -8.91 9.50
CA TYR A 81 0.57 -9.92 9.31
C TYR A 81 1.81 -9.37 8.62
N ARG A 82 1.68 -8.28 7.85
CA ARG A 82 2.84 -7.66 7.19
C ARG A 82 3.81 -7.05 8.18
N GLU A 83 3.33 -6.52 9.30
CA GLU A 83 4.17 -6.00 10.39
C GLU A 83 5.08 -7.06 11.04
N HIS A 84 4.80 -8.35 10.83
CA HIS A 84 5.59 -9.48 11.31
C HIS A 84 6.50 -10.10 10.25
N ILE A 85 6.60 -9.47 9.07
CA ILE A 85 7.54 -9.90 8.05
C ILE A 85 8.97 -9.63 8.54
N ARG A 86 9.84 -10.63 8.34
CA ARG A 86 11.28 -10.50 8.52
C ARG A 86 11.99 -10.84 7.22
N ILE A 87 13.05 -10.11 6.95
CA ILE A 87 13.96 -10.36 5.82
C ILE A 87 15.32 -10.74 6.41
N ASN A 88 15.81 -11.95 6.13
CA ASN A 88 17.03 -12.51 6.73
C ASN A 88 17.05 -12.39 8.27
N ASP A 89 15.89 -12.66 8.88
CA ASP A 89 15.60 -12.55 10.32
C ASP A 89 15.66 -11.12 10.90
N GLN A 90 15.84 -10.11 10.07
CA GLN A 90 15.80 -8.71 10.48
C GLN A 90 14.38 -8.16 10.45
N PRO A 91 13.97 -7.31 11.43
CA PRO A 91 12.68 -6.65 11.42
C PRO A 91 12.54 -5.65 10.28
N THR A 92 11.32 -5.49 9.81
CA THR A 92 10.98 -4.60 8.70
C THR A 92 10.02 -3.49 9.11
N VAL A 93 9.96 -2.44 8.29
CA VAL A 93 8.96 -1.38 8.36
C VAL A 93 8.28 -1.23 7.01
N GLU A 94 7.01 -0.86 7.03
CA GLU A 94 6.25 -0.51 5.83
C GLU A 94 6.06 1.01 5.78
N VAL A 95 6.42 1.62 4.66
CA VAL A 95 6.21 3.06 4.38
C VAL A 95 5.24 3.18 3.22
N ASP A 96 4.18 3.97 3.42
CA ASP A 96 3.08 4.15 2.48
C ASP A 96 2.99 5.61 2.02
N TYR A 97 2.70 5.84 0.74
CA TYR A 97 2.28 7.14 0.25
C TYR A 97 0.86 7.46 0.73
N SER A 98 0.69 8.56 1.43
CA SER A 98 -0.62 8.97 1.91
C SER A 98 -1.50 9.49 0.77
N GLY A 99 -2.45 8.67 0.33
CA GLY A 99 -3.40 9.04 -0.72
C GLY A 99 -2.74 9.27 -2.08
N LEU A 100 -1.94 8.30 -2.55
CA LEU A 100 -1.10 8.45 -3.74
C LEU A 100 -1.86 8.94 -4.98
N HIS A 101 -3.02 8.38 -5.32
CA HIS A 101 -3.73 8.77 -6.55
C HIS A 101 -4.11 10.26 -6.59
N PRO A 102 -4.77 10.85 -5.59
CA PRO A 102 -4.97 12.30 -5.57
C PRO A 102 -3.66 13.09 -5.56
N ALA A 103 -2.64 12.66 -4.81
CA ALA A 103 -1.35 13.34 -4.79
C ALA A 103 -0.70 13.37 -6.18
N LEU A 104 -0.75 12.26 -6.94
CA LEU A 104 -0.29 12.18 -8.33
C LEU A 104 -1.12 13.11 -9.22
N ALA A 105 -2.45 13.11 -9.07
CA ALA A 105 -3.32 13.98 -9.86
C ALA A 105 -2.96 15.46 -9.64
N TYR A 106 -2.77 15.89 -8.38
CA TYR A 106 -2.30 17.25 -8.06
C TYR A 106 -0.93 17.55 -8.66
N ALA A 107 0.04 16.65 -8.49
CA ALA A 107 1.40 16.84 -8.99
C ALA A 107 1.43 16.97 -10.51
N LEU A 108 0.66 16.17 -11.25
CA LEU A 108 0.55 16.22 -12.71
C LEU A 108 -0.12 17.51 -13.21
N GLN A 109 -0.90 18.19 -12.37
CA GLN A 109 -1.47 19.51 -12.65
C GLN A 109 -0.57 20.66 -12.18
N GLY A 110 0.62 20.36 -11.64
CA GLY A 110 1.51 21.37 -11.07
C GLY A 110 0.94 22.07 -9.83
N ALA A 111 0.00 21.43 -9.14
CA ALA A 111 -0.70 21.98 -7.99
C ALA A 111 -0.28 21.29 -6.69
N THR A 112 -0.35 22.02 -5.58
CA THR A 112 -0.04 21.47 -4.26
C THR A 112 -1.30 20.85 -3.64
N PRO A 113 -1.26 19.58 -3.20
CA PRO A 113 -2.40 18.96 -2.55
C PRO A 113 -2.68 19.58 -1.17
N PRO A 114 -3.96 19.69 -0.76
CA PRO A 114 -4.32 20.09 0.59
C PRO A 114 -3.83 19.07 1.62
N ALA A 115 -3.92 19.42 2.91
CA ALA A 115 -3.50 18.55 4.01
C ALA A 115 -4.20 17.19 3.97
N ASP A 116 -5.47 17.15 3.71
CA ASP A 116 -6.27 15.96 3.43
C ASP A 116 -7.36 16.31 2.40
N PRO A 117 -7.27 15.83 1.16
CA PRO A 117 -8.24 16.13 0.13
C PRO A 117 -9.64 15.55 0.41
N TYR A 118 -9.74 14.63 1.35
CA TYR A 118 -11.00 13.94 1.70
C TYR A 118 -11.75 14.59 2.86
N THR A 119 -11.18 15.60 3.51
CA THR A 119 -11.85 16.36 4.55
C THR A 119 -12.73 17.42 3.90
N LEU A 120 -14.04 17.18 3.92
CA LEU A 120 -15.06 18.06 3.37
C LEU A 120 -15.99 18.51 4.49
N ASP A 121 -16.59 19.71 4.33
CA ASP A 121 -17.69 20.13 5.18
C ASP A 121 -19.01 19.52 4.67
N LEU A 122 -19.39 18.39 5.23
CA LEU A 122 -20.60 17.65 4.90
C LEU A 122 -21.55 17.61 6.11
N ASN A 123 -21.65 18.72 6.86
CA ASN A 123 -22.45 18.80 8.09
C ASN A 123 -23.92 18.38 7.89
N ALA A 124 -24.44 18.57 6.69
CA ALA A 124 -25.80 18.13 6.33
C ALA A 124 -26.02 16.61 6.37
N LEU A 125 -24.93 15.81 6.37
CA LEU A 125 -25.04 14.34 6.33
C LEU A 125 -25.20 13.71 7.71
N ASN A 126 -25.04 14.45 8.80
CA ASN A 126 -25.07 13.92 10.19
C ASN A 126 -24.25 12.62 10.40
N LEU A 127 -23.18 12.43 9.63
CA LEU A 127 -22.28 11.30 9.76
C LEU A 127 -21.15 11.59 10.75
N PRO A 128 -20.73 10.62 11.57
CA PRO A 128 -19.49 10.74 12.31
C PRO A 128 -18.30 11.08 11.36
N PRO A 129 -17.40 12.00 11.74
CA PRO A 129 -16.35 12.50 10.84
C PRO A 129 -15.50 11.41 10.19
N GLU A 130 -15.22 10.32 10.93
CA GLU A 130 -14.44 9.19 10.41
C GLU A 130 -15.19 8.37 9.34
N LEU A 131 -16.51 8.20 9.51
CA LEU A 131 -17.37 7.57 8.50
C LEU A 131 -17.52 8.46 7.27
N GLN A 132 -17.66 9.78 7.48
CA GLN A 132 -17.68 10.77 6.41
C GLN A 132 -16.42 10.68 5.55
N ARG A 133 -15.24 10.77 6.19
CA ARG A 133 -13.95 10.68 5.52
C ARG A 133 -13.77 9.35 4.78
N THR A 134 -14.19 8.24 5.38
CA THR A 134 -14.13 6.91 4.77
C THR A 134 -14.99 6.83 3.53
N LEU A 135 -16.20 7.38 3.59
CA LEU A 135 -17.14 7.45 2.46
C LEU A 135 -16.57 8.29 1.32
N VAL A 136 -16.13 9.52 1.61
CA VAL A 136 -15.53 10.43 0.63
C VAL A 136 -14.28 9.79 -0.01
N LYS A 137 -13.35 9.29 0.77
CA LYS A 137 -12.13 8.65 0.27
C LYS A 137 -12.47 7.49 -0.68
N ARG A 138 -13.42 6.64 -0.30
CA ARG A 138 -13.79 5.51 -1.12
C ARG A 138 -14.49 5.93 -2.40
N LEU A 139 -15.47 6.86 -2.31
CA LEU A 139 -16.19 7.37 -3.47
C LEU A 139 -15.27 8.03 -4.48
N VAL A 140 -14.35 8.87 -4.02
CA VAL A 140 -13.37 9.56 -4.89
C VAL A 140 -12.45 8.56 -5.59
N LEU A 141 -11.94 7.54 -4.86
CA LEU A 141 -11.12 6.50 -5.48
C LEU A 141 -11.90 5.69 -6.52
N ASP A 142 -13.16 5.36 -6.25
CA ASP A 142 -14.01 4.68 -7.22
C ASP A 142 -14.30 5.60 -8.43
N ALA A 143 -14.51 6.92 -8.22
CA ALA A 143 -14.77 7.87 -9.28
C ALA A 143 -13.57 8.16 -10.20
N ILE A 144 -12.35 8.20 -9.65
CA ILE A 144 -11.11 8.32 -10.44
C ILE A 144 -10.92 7.08 -11.35
N ASN A 145 -11.31 5.90 -10.87
CA ASN A 145 -11.17 4.64 -11.61
C ASN A 145 -12.36 4.31 -12.52
N ALA A 146 -13.44 5.04 -12.41
CA ALA A 146 -14.67 4.79 -13.18
C ALA A 146 -14.73 5.66 -14.43
N LYS A 147 -15.34 5.13 -15.48
CA LYS A 147 -15.58 5.87 -16.73
C LYS A 147 -16.67 6.96 -16.61
N ASP A 148 -17.50 6.86 -15.57
CA ASP A 148 -18.59 7.79 -15.28
C ASP A 148 -19.01 7.69 -13.79
N ARG A 149 -19.75 8.69 -13.31
CA ARG A 149 -20.21 8.77 -11.92
C ARG A 149 -21.13 7.60 -11.54
N LYS A 150 -22.01 7.14 -12.43
CA LYS A 150 -22.93 6.02 -12.15
C LYS A 150 -22.17 4.72 -11.88
N SER A 151 -21.10 4.48 -12.62
CA SER A 151 -20.20 3.33 -12.41
C SER A 151 -19.48 3.41 -11.06
N ALA A 152 -19.04 4.62 -10.66
CA ALA A 152 -18.45 4.86 -9.34
C ALA A 152 -19.44 4.60 -8.20
N PHE A 153 -20.69 5.10 -8.33
CA PHE A 153 -21.75 4.89 -7.35
C PHE A 153 -22.06 3.40 -7.15
N LYS A 154 -22.12 2.66 -8.25
CA LYS A 154 -22.29 1.21 -8.19
C LYS A 154 -21.14 0.53 -7.46
N ALA A 155 -19.89 0.88 -7.80
CA ALA A 155 -18.71 0.29 -7.17
C ALA A 155 -18.70 0.57 -5.66
N LEU A 156 -19.02 1.81 -5.24
CA LEU A 156 -19.12 2.16 -3.83
C LEU A 156 -20.20 1.34 -3.10
N ARG A 157 -21.39 1.19 -3.68
CA ARG A 157 -22.47 0.39 -3.05
C ARG A 157 -22.09 -1.07 -2.93
N ASP A 158 -21.46 -1.64 -3.95
CA ASP A 158 -20.95 -3.01 -3.91
C ASP A 158 -19.90 -3.18 -2.80
N TYR A 159 -19.00 -2.19 -2.63
CA TYR A 159 -18.03 -2.17 -1.54
C TYR A 159 -18.72 -2.05 -0.18
N ALA A 160 -19.62 -1.08 0.00
CA ALA A 160 -20.31 -0.85 1.26
C ALA A 160 -21.12 -2.09 1.72
N ASN A 161 -21.75 -2.80 0.78
CA ASN A 161 -22.45 -4.04 1.05
C ASN A 161 -21.48 -5.17 1.46
N SER A 162 -20.34 -5.29 0.78
CA SER A 162 -19.36 -6.36 1.04
C SER A 162 -18.58 -6.19 2.34
N THR A 163 -18.43 -4.96 2.82
CA THR A 163 -17.67 -4.63 4.05
C THR A 163 -18.55 -4.43 5.28
N GLY A 164 -19.87 -4.47 5.13
CA GLY A 164 -20.82 -4.16 6.21
C GLY A 164 -21.02 -2.66 6.46
N LEU A 165 -20.40 -1.78 5.70
CA LEU A 165 -20.53 -0.33 5.84
C LEU A 165 -22.01 0.12 5.65
N THR A 166 -22.76 -0.55 4.78
CA THR A 166 -24.21 -0.32 4.62
C THR A 166 -24.98 -0.60 5.92
N GLY A 167 -24.56 -1.61 6.69
CA GLY A 167 -25.13 -1.89 8.02
C GLY A 167 -24.83 -0.76 9.00
N ALA A 168 -23.56 -0.34 9.07
CA ALA A 168 -23.16 0.77 9.93
C ALA A 168 -23.94 2.06 9.65
N PHE A 169 -24.21 2.38 8.38
CA PHE A 169 -25.04 3.54 8.01
C PHE A 169 -26.51 3.41 8.43
N LYS A 170 -27.04 2.20 8.53
CA LYS A 170 -28.44 1.95 8.98
C LYS A 170 -28.58 2.01 10.49
N GLU A 171 -27.52 1.77 11.22
CA GLU A 171 -27.47 1.76 12.71
C GLU A 171 -27.22 3.15 13.30
N LEU A 172 -27.06 4.18 12.46
CA LEU A 172 -26.93 5.57 12.91
C LEU A 172 -28.27 6.10 13.44
N ASP A 173 -28.22 7.08 14.34
CA ASP A 173 -29.42 7.77 14.85
C ASP A 173 -30.29 8.32 13.72
N VAL A 174 -29.67 8.80 12.65
CA VAL A 174 -30.32 9.14 11.38
C VAL A 174 -29.75 8.21 10.30
N PRO A 175 -30.50 7.18 9.86
CA PRO A 175 -30.04 6.25 8.86
C PRO A 175 -29.71 6.92 7.52
N VAL A 176 -28.53 6.58 6.96
CA VAL A 176 -28.08 7.14 5.67
C VAL A 176 -28.23 6.09 4.57
N THR A 177 -28.88 6.49 3.48
CA THR A 177 -29.00 5.68 2.27
C THR A 177 -28.12 6.29 1.17
N LEU A 178 -27.27 5.48 0.57
CA LEU A 178 -26.35 5.90 -0.50
C LEU A 178 -27.12 6.07 -1.83
N THR A 179 -27.94 7.14 -1.93
CA THR A 179 -28.66 7.50 -3.15
C THR A 179 -27.73 8.11 -4.20
N ASP A 180 -28.11 8.13 -5.46
CA ASP A 180 -27.33 8.78 -6.52
C ASP A 180 -27.15 10.28 -6.22
N THR A 181 -28.23 10.96 -5.76
CA THR A 181 -28.20 12.38 -5.40
C THR A 181 -27.17 12.64 -4.30
N LEU A 182 -27.22 11.88 -3.19
CA LEU A 182 -26.24 12.04 -2.10
C LEU A 182 -24.81 11.86 -2.57
N LEU A 183 -24.54 10.82 -3.39
CA LEU A 183 -23.20 10.54 -3.88
C LEU A 183 -22.72 11.60 -4.87
N ASP A 184 -23.63 12.16 -5.66
CA ASP A 184 -23.31 13.26 -6.58
C ASP A 184 -23.03 14.55 -5.81
N ASP A 185 -23.80 14.88 -4.77
CA ASP A 185 -23.54 16.02 -3.87
C ASP A 185 -22.17 15.91 -3.20
N ILE A 186 -21.78 14.71 -2.76
CA ILE A 186 -20.44 14.48 -2.17
C ILE A 186 -19.34 14.69 -3.21
N LEU A 187 -19.49 14.18 -4.44
CA LEU A 187 -18.52 14.41 -5.50
C LEU A 187 -18.44 15.88 -5.88
N PHE A 188 -19.56 16.57 -5.95
CA PHE A 188 -19.58 18.01 -6.21
C PHE A 188 -18.83 18.80 -5.14
N ALA A 189 -19.10 18.51 -3.84
CA ALA A 189 -18.38 19.14 -2.74
C ALA A 189 -16.88 18.81 -2.79
N PHE A 190 -16.51 17.60 -3.23
CA PHE A 190 -15.10 17.25 -3.42
C PHE A 190 -14.46 18.05 -4.57
N GLU A 191 -15.13 18.21 -5.69
CA GLU A 191 -14.66 18.98 -6.85
C GLU A 191 -14.48 20.46 -6.51
N GLU A 192 -15.42 21.05 -5.80
CA GLU A 192 -15.35 22.44 -5.31
C GLU A 192 -14.15 22.64 -4.36
N ALA A 193 -13.92 21.68 -3.44
CA ALA A 193 -12.79 21.74 -2.52
C ALA A 193 -11.44 21.41 -3.19
N ASN A 194 -11.45 20.73 -4.33
CA ASN A 194 -10.27 20.21 -5.03
C ASN A 194 -10.31 20.55 -6.54
N PRO A 195 -10.44 21.82 -6.94
CA PRO A 195 -10.66 22.21 -8.34
C PRO A 195 -9.54 21.79 -9.28
N ALA A 196 -8.31 21.69 -8.79
CA ALA A 196 -7.15 21.28 -9.59
C ALA A 196 -7.26 19.85 -10.13
N ILE A 197 -8.05 18.98 -9.48
CA ILE A 197 -8.17 17.58 -9.85
C ILE A 197 -9.60 17.14 -10.18
N GLN A 198 -10.52 18.08 -10.33
CA GLN A 198 -11.92 17.78 -10.71
C GLN A 198 -12.03 16.98 -12.01
N GLY A 199 -11.15 17.23 -12.97
CA GLY A 199 -11.14 16.52 -14.27
C GLY A 199 -10.80 15.03 -14.19
N TYR A 200 -10.33 14.55 -13.03
CA TYR A 200 -10.07 13.12 -12.81
C TYR A 200 -11.33 12.34 -12.38
N ILE A 201 -12.40 13.02 -12.01
CA ILE A 201 -13.65 12.39 -11.55
C ILE A 201 -14.46 11.87 -12.73
N GLY A 202 -14.75 10.57 -12.75
CA GLY A 202 -15.51 9.93 -13.84
C GLY A 202 -14.78 9.88 -15.19
N SER A 203 -13.46 9.87 -15.18
CA SER A 203 -12.61 9.99 -16.37
C SER A 203 -11.83 8.73 -16.73
N ASP A 204 -11.95 7.65 -15.91
CA ASP A 204 -11.18 6.41 -16.06
C ASP A 204 -9.63 6.62 -15.98
N SER A 205 -9.20 7.73 -15.36
CA SER A 205 -7.79 8.11 -15.24
C SER A 205 -7.00 7.23 -14.26
N GLY A 206 -7.67 6.36 -13.50
CA GLY A 206 -7.00 5.50 -12.54
C GLY A 206 -5.91 4.62 -13.16
N VAL A 207 -6.10 4.15 -14.40
CA VAL A 207 -5.08 3.32 -15.08
C VAL A 207 -3.86 4.12 -15.53
N GLU A 208 -4.01 5.42 -15.82
CA GLU A 208 -2.92 6.36 -16.13
C GLU A 208 -2.14 6.69 -14.85
N LEU A 209 -2.84 6.98 -13.75
CA LEU A 209 -2.20 7.20 -12.46
C LEU A 209 -1.46 5.95 -11.98
N MET A 210 -2.00 4.74 -12.23
CA MET A 210 -1.29 3.48 -11.98
C MET A 210 -0.03 3.34 -12.81
N ALA A 211 0.03 3.93 -14.01
CA ALA A 211 1.25 3.89 -14.82
C ALA A 211 2.35 4.79 -14.23
N VAL A 212 1.99 5.96 -13.70
CA VAL A 212 2.93 6.83 -12.97
C VAL A 212 3.44 6.13 -11.70
N ASP A 213 2.54 5.59 -10.88
CA ASP A 213 2.86 4.78 -9.71
C ASP A 213 3.79 3.60 -10.06
N GLY A 214 3.50 2.90 -11.15
CA GLY A 214 4.36 1.81 -11.64
C GLY A 214 5.76 2.27 -12.06
N ARG A 215 5.93 3.50 -12.59
CA ARG A 215 7.25 4.07 -12.89
C ARG A 215 8.00 4.50 -11.62
N ILE A 216 7.30 5.09 -10.65
CA ILE A 216 7.86 5.39 -9.33
C ILE A 216 8.40 4.12 -8.68
N THR A 217 7.58 3.06 -8.66
CA THR A 217 7.97 1.75 -8.12
C THR A 217 9.17 1.15 -8.86
N ASP A 218 9.23 1.28 -10.19
CA ASP A 218 10.37 0.80 -11.01
C ASP A 218 11.69 1.49 -10.58
N ARG A 219 11.66 2.81 -10.34
CA ARG A 219 12.82 3.57 -9.85
C ARG A 219 13.29 3.09 -8.48
N LEU A 220 12.34 2.86 -7.57
CA LEU A 220 12.64 2.38 -6.22
C LEU A 220 13.25 0.98 -6.24
N ILE A 221 12.67 0.06 -7.00
CA ILE A 221 13.19 -1.29 -7.17
C ILE A 221 14.65 -1.25 -7.67
N ARG A 222 14.95 -0.44 -8.69
CA ARG A 222 16.31 -0.31 -9.21
C ARG A 222 17.25 0.25 -8.17
N SER A 223 16.89 1.39 -7.57
CA SER A 223 17.71 2.07 -6.56
C SER A 223 18.10 1.14 -5.41
N PHE A 224 17.17 0.32 -4.92
CA PHE A 224 17.42 -0.64 -3.85
C PHE A 224 18.19 -1.87 -4.33
N THR A 225 17.87 -2.42 -5.50
CA THR A 225 18.56 -3.58 -6.06
C THR A 225 20.02 -3.28 -6.35
N GLU A 226 20.35 -2.13 -6.92
CA GLU A 226 21.72 -1.66 -7.17
C GLU A 226 22.55 -1.52 -5.89
N ARG A 227 21.91 -1.21 -4.77
CA ARG A 227 22.53 -1.14 -3.44
C ARG A 227 22.54 -2.46 -2.68
N ALA A 228 22.06 -3.54 -3.29
CA ALA A 228 21.85 -4.84 -2.64
C ALA A 228 21.00 -4.73 -1.35
N LYS A 229 20.06 -3.79 -1.32
CA LYS A 229 19.10 -3.59 -0.22
C LYS A 229 17.73 -4.17 -0.58
N PRO A 230 17.11 -4.95 0.31
CA PRO A 230 15.80 -5.52 0.03
C PRO A 230 14.68 -4.46 0.08
N ILE A 231 13.78 -4.53 -0.88
CA ILE A 231 12.53 -3.78 -0.90
C ILE A 231 11.40 -4.70 -1.35
N LEU A 232 10.26 -4.71 -0.66
CA LEU A 232 9.08 -5.47 -1.04
C LEU A 232 7.96 -4.48 -1.40
N THR A 233 7.42 -4.60 -2.59
CA THR A 233 6.37 -3.70 -3.07
C THR A 233 4.99 -4.17 -2.63
N VAL A 234 4.17 -3.27 -2.07
CA VAL A 234 2.77 -3.51 -1.71
C VAL A 234 1.92 -2.37 -2.28
N HIS A 235 1.67 -2.42 -3.60
CA HIS A 235 1.00 -1.33 -4.33
C HIS A 235 1.73 0.01 -4.16
N ASP A 236 1.14 0.95 -3.42
CA ASP A 236 1.64 2.29 -3.10
C ASP A 236 2.45 2.34 -1.80
N SER A 237 2.72 1.18 -1.17
CA SER A 237 3.59 1.06 0.00
C SER A 237 4.78 0.12 -0.26
N TYR A 238 5.81 0.24 0.56
CA TYR A 238 7.04 -0.53 0.44
C TYR A 238 7.51 -1.02 1.80
N ILE A 239 7.95 -2.28 1.86
CA ILE A 239 8.51 -2.88 3.07
C ILE A 239 10.01 -3.01 2.88
N VAL A 240 10.78 -2.46 3.80
CA VAL A 240 12.25 -2.51 3.84
C VAL A 240 12.73 -2.96 5.19
N LEU A 241 14.04 -3.23 5.32
CA LEU A 241 14.66 -3.38 6.63
C LEU A 241 14.47 -2.10 7.46
N TYR A 242 14.32 -2.24 8.74
CA TYR A 242 14.10 -1.13 9.65
C TYR A 242 15.16 -0.02 9.49
N GLU A 243 16.42 -0.38 9.35
CA GLU A 243 17.54 0.56 9.17
C GLU A 243 17.46 1.37 7.87
N ASP A 244 16.73 0.88 6.87
CA ASP A 244 16.59 1.50 5.55
C ASP A 244 15.37 2.43 5.42
N GLU A 245 14.62 2.67 6.49
CA GLU A 245 13.40 3.48 6.49
C GLU A 245 13.63 4.89 5.95
N ARG A 246 14.71 5.55 6.40
CA ARG A 246 15.06 6.89 5.93
C ARG A 246 15.46 6.89 4.47
N LEU A 247 16.34 5.95 4.07
CA LEU A 247 16.73 5.79 2.67
C LEU A 247 15.50 5.61 1.78
N LEU A 248 14.54 4.78 2.22
CA LEU A 248 13.30 4.57 1.48
C LEU A 248 12.52 5.87 1.30
N LYS A 249 12.32 6.67 2.35
CA LYS A 249 11.60 7.95 2.27
C LYS A 249 12.27 8.93 1.31
N ASP A 250 13.59 9.04 1.39
CA ASP A 250 14.36 9.93 0.52
C ASP A 250 14.23 9.49 -0.96
N GLU A 251 14.33 8.19 -1.24
CA GLU A 251 14.19 7.64 -2.58
C GLU A 251 12.73 7.71 -3.09
N MET A 252 11.73 7.58 -2.20
CA MET A 252 10.32 7.76 -2.56
C MET A 252 10.06 9.20 -3.04
N ILE A 253 10.58 10.22 -2.36
CA ILE A 253 10.45 11.61 -2.80
C ILE A 253 11.13 11.80 -4.15
N LYS A 254 12.38 11.37 -4.32
CA LYS A 254 13.14 11.49 -5.57
C LYS A 254 12.44 10.78 -6.74
N ALA A 255 11.91 9.58 -6.50
CA ALA A 255 11.23 8.82 -7.53
C ALA A 255 9.93 9.50 -7.97
N ALA A 256 9.16 10.06 -7.02
CA ALA A 256 7.94 10.80 -7.31
C ALA A 256 8.25 12.12 -8.03
N GLU A 257 9.26 12.87 -7.59
CA GLU A 257 9.72 14.10 -8.24
C GLU A 257 10.16 13.86 -9.69
N ALA A 258 10.92 12.80 -9.92
CA ALA A 258 11.39 12.44 -11.26
C ALA A 258 10.26 12.09 -12.24
N GLU A 259 9.11 11.64 -11.75
CA GLU A 259 7.95 11.27 -12.60
C GLU A 259 6.90 12.39 -12.70
N THR A 260 6.88 13.33 -11.76
CA THR A 260 5.81 14.33 -11.67
C THR A 260 6.30 15.78 -11.60
N GLY A 261 7.58 16.01 -11.34
CA GLY A 261 8.14 17.34 -11.08
C GLY A 261 7.80 17.90 -9.69
N SER A 262 7.15 17.13 -8.81
CA SER A 262 6.71 17.57 -7.49
C SER A 262 7.35 16.76 -6.37
N THR A 263 7.71 17.42 -5.27
CA THR A 263 8.16 16.79 -4.02
C THR A 263 7.05 16.73 -2.96
N SER A 264 5.85 17.20 -3.27
CA SER A 264 4.72 17.37 -2.32
C SER A 264 4.00 16.05 -2.07
N PHE A 265 4.74 15.01 -1.70
CA PHE A 265 4.19 13.70 -1.34
C PHE A 265 4.34 13.46 0.15
N ARG A 266 3.26 13.03 0.78
CA ARG A 266 3.26 12.64 2.20
C ARG A 266 3.39 11.13 2.32
N MET A 267 4.11 10.73 3.36
CA MET A 267 4.32 9.33 3.68
C MET A 267 3.94 9.06 5.13
N THR A 268 3.43 7.87 5.37
CA THR A 268 3.18 7.33 6.71
C THR A 268 4.02 6.09 6.92
N VAL A 269 4.57 5.94 8.11
CA VAL A 269 5.24 4.71 8.52
C VAL A 269 4.21 3.85 9.23
N GLU A 270 3.93 2.72 8.62
CA GLU A 270 3.06 1.70 9.18
C GLU A 270 3.87 0.84 10.16
N SER A 271 3.23 0.22 11.11
CA SER A 271 3.87 -0.64 12.14
C SER A 271 4.59 0.11 13.28
N LEU A 272 4.78 1.41 13.19
CA LEU A 272 5.36 2.23 14.26
C LEU A 272 4.32 3.18 14.86
N SER A 273 4.31 3.28 16.19
CA SER A 273 3.53 4.34 16.85
C SER A 273 4.14 5.73 16.58
N PRO A 274 3.36 6.82 16.69
CA PRO A 274 3.89 8.19 16.55
C PRO A 274 5.07 8.46 17.49
N ALA A 275 5.08 7.89 18.69
CA ALA A 275 6.19 8.00 19.63
C ALA A 275 7.46 7.31 19.12
N GLN A 276 7.32 6.12 18.52
CA GLN A 276 8.43 5.39 17.91
C GLN A 276 8.98 6.13 16.69
N VAL A 277 8.10 6.68 15.83
CA VAL A 277 8.51 7.52 14.70
C VAL A 277 9.27 8.76 15.18
N ASN A 278 8.84 9.39 16.28
CA ASN A 278 9.53 10.56 16.85
C ASN A 278 10.89 10.18 17.44
N ALA A 279 11.03 8.99 18.03
CA ALA A 279 12.32 8.49 18.52
C ALA A 279 13.32 8.25 17.37
N LEU A 280 12.83 8.00 16.14
CA LEU A 280 13.63 7.79 14.93
C LEU A 280 14.03 9.08 14.22
N ARG A 281 13.56 10.25 14.65
CA ARG A 281 13.83 11.53 13.99
C ARG A 281 15.30 11.97 14.04
N ASP A 282 16.12 11.32 14.85
CA ASP A 282 17.56 11.53 14.84
C ASP A 282 18.29 10.23 14.40
N PRO A 283 18.44 10.03 13.07
CA PRO A 283 19.08 8.83 12.53
C PRO A 283 20.59 8.81 12.71
N LEU A 284 21.17 9.86 13.26
CA LEU A 284 22.61 9.94 13.57
C LEU A 284 22.91 9.51 15.00
N ASP A 285 21.86 9.21 15.81
CA ASP A 285 22.03 8.66 17.15
C ASP A 285 21.96 7.11 17.13
N PRO A 286 23.10 6.41 17.22
CA PRO A 286 23.14 4.95 17.19
C PRO A 286 22.30 4.29 18.30
N LYS A 287 22.14 4.97 19.45
CA LYS A 287 21.36 4.46 20.57
C LYS A 287 19.87 4.45 20.20
N ARG A 288 19.35 5.51 19.61
CA ARG A 288 17.95 5.58 19.16
C ARG A 288 17.63 4.58 18.07
N LEU A 289 18.56 4.37 17.15
CA LEU A 289 18.43 3.32 16.13
C LEU A 289 18.32 1.93 16.75
N HIS A 290 19.17 1.65 17.74
CA HIS A 290 19.17 0.39 18.48
C HIS A 290 17.89 0.22 19.32
N ASP A 291 17.44 1.24 20.00
CA ASP A 291 16.22 1.22 20.82
C ASP A 291 14.97 0.99 19.95
N GLY A 292 14.91 1.63 18.80
CA GLY A 292 13.85 1.41 17.82
C GLY A 292 13.86 0.01 17.21
N TYR A 293 15.04 -0.50 16.86
CA TYR A 293 15.21 -1.88 16.42
C TYR A 293 14.72 -2.88 17.48
N THR A 294 15.16 -2.70 18.73
CA THR A 294 14.76 -3.55 19.85
C THR A 294 13.24 -3.50 20.09
N ALA A 295 12.66 -2.32 20.02
CA ALA A 295 11.21 -2.15 20.16
C ALA A 295 10.43 -2.87 19.05
N LEU A 296 10.89 -2.80 17.80
CA LEU A 296 10.26 -3.53 16.68
C LEU A 296 10.47 -5.03 16.79
N ALA A 297 11.67 -5.45 17.12
CA ALA A 297 11.98 -6.87 17.28
C ALA A 297 11.15 -7.51 18.40
N SER A 298 10.91 -6.77 19.50
CA SER A 298 10.10 -7.23 20.63
C SER A 298 8.60 -7.30 20.38
N LYS A 299 8.09 -6.61 19.36
CA LYS A 299 6.66 -6.72 18.97
C LYS A 299 6.28 -8.10 18.46
N THR A 300 7.25 -8.88 18.04
CA THR A 300 7.02 -10.16 17.40
C THR A 300 7.77 -11.26 18.13
N THR A 301 7.04 -12.16 18.79
CA THR A 301 7.60 -13.42 19.27
C THR A 301 7.62 -14.41 18.10
N PRO A 302 8.80 -14.82 17.61
CA PRO A 302 8.88 -15.78 16.52
C PRO A 302 8.29 -17.13 16.92
N ALA A 303 7.50 -17.73 16.04
CA ALA A 303 7.00 -19.08 16.21
C ALA A 303 8.13 -20.11 16.00
N ASP A 304 8.05 -21.26 16.66
CA ASP A 304 9.05 -22.34 16.52
C ASP A 304 9.19 -22.81 15.06
N GLY A 305 8.08 -22.85 14.33
CA GLY A 305 8.09 -23.21 12.92
C GLY A 305 8.85 -22.21 12.06
N TYR A 306 8.75 -20.90 12.37
CA TYR A 306 9.57 -19.88 11.72
C TYR A 306 11.06 -20.09 12.01
N LEU A 307 11.43 -20.28 13.27
CA LEU A 307 12.83 -20.52 13.68
C LEU A 307 13.44 -21.73 12.97
N ARG A 308 12.70 -22.84 12.89
CA ARG A 308 13.12 -24.04 12.14
C ARG A 308 13.34 -23.76 10.64
N ARG A 309 12.49 -22.92 10.01
CA ARG A 309 12.62 -22.53 8.60
C ARG A 309 13.84 -21.63 8.39
N TRP A 310 14.08 -20.68 9.30
CA TRP A 310 15.27 -19.83 9.28
C TRP A 310 16.56 -20.63 9.40
N GLU A 311 16.67 -21.54 10.36
CA GLU A 311 17.83 -22.40 10.54
C GLU A 311 18.10 -23.31 9.31
N ARG A 312 17.05 -23.79 8.68
CA ARG A 312 17.17 -24.55 7.41
C ARG A 312 17.70 -23.68 6.28
N TYR A 313 17.20 -22.45 6.19
CA TYR A 313 17.67 -21.50 5.18
C TYR A 313 19.16 -21.14 5.37
N LYS A 314 19.60 -20.86 6.58
CA LYS A 314 21.02 -20.58 6.87
C LYS A 314 21.92 -21.73 6.40
N ARG A 315 21.60 -22.95 6.77
CA ARG A 315 22.38 -24.15 6.33
C ARG A 315 22.41 -24.29 4.82
N TRP A 316 21.33 -24.00 4.13
CA TRP A 316 21.28 -24.02 2.66
C TRP A 316 22.10 -22.88 2.05
N SER A 317 22.04 -21.69 2.62
CA SER A 317 22.84 -20.54 2.17
C SER A 317 24.32 -20.82 2.32
N ASP A 318 24.76 -21.27 3.49
CA ASP A 318 26.16 -21.57 3.78
C ASP A 318 26.74 -22.64 2.84
N SER A 319 25.93 -23.63 2.45
CA SER A 319 26.36 -24.70 1.52
C SER A 319 26.58 -24.23 0.07
N ARG A 320 26.19 -23.00 -0.28
CA ARG A 320 26.40 -22.44 -1.63
C ARG A 320 27.75 -21.71 -1.78
N TYR A 321 28.42 -21.44 -0.68
CA TYR A 321 29.71 -20.75 -0.66
C TYR A 321 30.86 -21.70 -0.36
N LEU A 322 30.58 -23.00 -0.24
CA LEU A 322 31.54 -24.10 -0.19
C LEU A 322 31.60 -24.84 -1.53
#